data_788878e4cd7baeea8b1a94df4e7e9ebd
#
_entry.id   788878e4cd7baeea8b1a94df4e7e9ebd
#
_cell.length_a   1.000
_cell.length_b   1.000
_cell.length_c   1.000
_cell.angle_alpha   90.00
_cell.angle_beta   90.00
_cell.angle_gamma   90.00
#
_symmetry.space_group_name_H-M   'P 1'
#
loop_
_entity.id
_entity.type
_entity.pdbx_description
1 polymer ?
#
loop_
_entity_poly.entity_id
_entity_poly.type
_entity_poly.pdbx_seq_one_letter_code
_entity_poly.pdbx_strand_id
1 'polypeptide(L)'
;DYEYNFLSNSKKLIEHAPHTDDEFTHIGAVFSLNTCDGFTRLNDGTKIDSIENRIVFFDASTPHNSTTTTTDIGRYNINFNFL
;
A
#
# COMPACT_ATOMS: atom_id res chain seq x y z
N ASP A 1 -8.50 5.44 -12.39
CA ASP A 1 -9.06 4.31 -11.65
C ASP A 1 -8.56 4.33 -10.20
N TYR A 2 -9.43 4.03 -9.26
CA TYR A 2 -9.05 4.04 -7.85
C TYR A 2 -9.80 2.96 -7.07
N GLU A 3 -9.23 2.57 -5.93
CA GLU A 3 -9.85 1.62 -5.03
C GLU A 3 -9.58 2.05 -3.58
N TYR A 4 -10.65 2.17 -2.79
CA TYR A 4 -10.56 2.44 -1.35
C TYR A 4 -10.33 1.13 -0.61
N ASN A 5 -9.36 1.12 0.29
CA ASN A 5 -9.01 -0.08 1.06
C ASN A 5 -9.08 0.18 2.55
N PHE A 6 -9.62 -0.79 3.27
CA PHE A 6 -9.56 -0.84 4.72
C PHE A 6 -8.99 -2.18 5.14
N LEU A 7 -7.96 -2.13 5.98
CA LEU A 7 -7.36 -3.32 6.58
C LEU A 7 -7.55 -3.24 8.09
N SER A 8 -8.32 -4.19 8.65
CA SER A 8 -8.52 -4.25 10.10
C SER A 8 -7.20 -4.56 10.80
N ASN A 9 -7.11 -4.17 12.07
CA ASN A 9 -5.93 -4.45 12.85
C ASN A 9 -5.78 -5.94 13.13
N SER A 10 -4.55 -6.37 13.35
CA SER A 10 -4.22 -7.74 13.76
C SER A 10 -3.21 -7.67 14.91
N LYS A 11 -3.07 -8.79 15.64
CA LYS A 11 -2.11 -8.85 16.76
C LYS A 11 -0.68 -8.72 16.30
N LYS A 12 -0.39 -9.20 15.09
CA LYS A 12 0.94 -9.12 14.47
C LYS A 12 0.81 -8.40 13.16
N LEU A 13 1.83 -7.61 12.81
CA LEU A 13 1.95 -7.05 11.49
C LEU A 13 2.22 -8.19 10.50
N ILE A 14 1.36 -8.34 9.49
CA ILE A 14 1.50 -9.36 8.47
C ILE A 14 1.82 -8.67 7.15
N GLU A 15 2.95 -9.03 6.55
CA GLU A 15 3.33 -8.54 5.23
C GLU A 15 2.79 -9.51 4.19
N HIS A 16 1.98 -9.00 3.25
CA HIS A 16 1.38 -9.83 2.20
C HIS A 16 2.41 -10.17 1.13
N ALA A 17 2.11 -11.23 0.35
CA ALA A 17 2.99 -11.63 -0.75
C ALA A 17 3.06 -10.53 -1.82
N PRO A 18 4.24 -10.31 -2.45
CA PRO A 18 4.35 -9.36 -3.56
C PRO A 18 3.45 -9.73 -4.72
N HIS A 19 2.94 -8.73 -5.42
CA HIS A 19 2.11 -8.89 -6.61
C HIS A 19 2.35 -7.74 -7.58
N THR A 20 1.87 -7.89 -8.80
CA THR A 20 1.82 -6.82 -9.79
C THR A 20 0.35 -6.51 -10.06
N ASP A 21 0.04 -5.26 -10.44
CA ASP A 21 -1.36 -4.88 -10.67
C ASP A 21 -1.85 -5.29 -12.06
N ASP A 22 -1.09 -4.96 -13.09
CA ASP A 22 -1.44 -5.25 -14.48
C ASP A 22 -0.20 -5.68 -15.26
N GLU A 23 -0.41 -6.29 -16.45
CA GLU A 23 0.68 -6.79 -17.27
C GLU A 23 1.45 -5.67 -18.00
N PHE A 24 0.82 -4.51 -18.19
CA PHE A 24 1.46 -3.38 -18.89
C PHE A 24 2.02 -2.37 -17.88
N THR A 25 3.06 -1.66 -18.31
CA THR A 25 3.69 -0.63 -17.48
C THR A 25 2.77 0.55 -17.28
N HIS A 26 2.54 0.93 -16.03
CA HIS A 26 1.76 2.11 -15.67
C HIS A 26 2.15 2.59 -14.28
N ILE A 27 1.78 3.83 -13.98
CA ILE A 27 2.03 4.39 -12.66
C ILE A 27 0.89 4.04 -11.71
N GLY A 28 1.24 3.48 -10.57
CA GLY A 28 0.33 3.30 -9.45
C GLY A 28 0.65 4.28 -8.34
N ALA A 29 -0.30 4.48 -7.45
CA ALA A 29 -0.09 5.30 -6.26
C ALA A 29 -0.90 4.75 -5.10
N VAL A 30 -0.37 4.91 -3.90
CA VAL A 30 -1.09 4.62 -2.65
C VAL A 30 -1.13 5.89 -1.83
N PHE A 31 -2.35 6.33 -1.50
CA PHE A 31 -2.57 7.50 -0.65
C PHE A 31 -3.04 7.02 0.72
N SER A 32 -2.23 7.28 1.75
CA SER A 32 -2.54 6.87 3.12
C SER A 32 -3.47 7.88 3.78
N LEU A 33 -4.60 7.39 4.29
CA LEU A 33 -5.62 8.22 4.93
C LEU A 33 -5.37 8.36 6.43
N ASN A 34 -4.57 7.47 7.03
CA ASN A 34 -4.21 7.56 8.44
C ASN A 34 -2.79 7.08 8.67
N THR A 35 -2.23 7.45 9.81
CA THR A 35 -0.92 6.99 10.25
C THR A 35 -1.07 5.69 11.03
N CYS A 36 -0.28 4.68 10.67
CA CYS A 36 -0.27 3.40 11.36
C CYS A 36 1.11 2.74 11.15
N ASP A 37 1.31 1.56 11.74
CA ASP A 37 2.55 0.81 11.59
C ASP A 37 2.61 -0.04 10.31
N GLY A 38 1.54 -0.04 9.52
CA GLY A 38 1.52 -0.68 8.22
C GLY A 38 2.38 0.06 7.20
N PHE A 39 2.77 -0.62 6.13
CA PHE A 39 3.62 -0.02 5.10
C PHE A 39 3.40 -0.68 3.74
N THR A 40 3.94 -0.04 2.70
CA THR A 40 4.02 -0.58 1.35
C THR A 40 5.48 -0.85 1.06
N ARG A 41 5.79 -2.04 0.53
CA ARG A 41 7.15 -2.39 0.12
C ARG A 41 7.22 -2.43 -1.40
N LEU A 42 8.21 -1.74 -1.95
CA LEU A 42 8.43 -1.67 -3.39
C LEU A 42 9.41 -2.76 -3.86
N ASN A 43 9.52 -2.91 -5.18
CA ASN A 43 10.33 -3.96 -5.80
C ASN A 43 11.81 -3.94 -5.38
N ASP A 44 12.36 -2.76 -5.12
CA ASP A 44 13.75 -2.60 -4.70
C ASP A 44 13.96 -2.80 -3.19
N GLY A 45 12.89 -3.16 -2.46
CA GLY A 45 12.93 -3.34 -1.01
C GLY A 45 12.60 -2.08 -0.21
N THR A 46 12.37 -0.94 -0.88
CA THR A 46 12.03 0.31 -0.20
C THR A 46 10.74 0.16 0.60
N LYS A 47 10.79 0.55 1.86
CA LYS A 47 9.65 0.51 2.77
C LYS A 47 9.06 1.91 2.92
N ILE A 48 7.79 2.05 2.58
CA ILE A 48 7.08 3.34 2.67
C ILE A 48 6.04 3.22 3.78
N ASP A 49 6.28 3.88 4.89
CA ASP A 49 5.36 3.85 6.04
C ASP A 49 4.05 4.56 5.72
N SER A 50 2.95 4.04 6.28
CA SER A 50 1.63 4.66 6.15
C SER A 50 1.54 5.85 7.09
N ILE A 51 1.60 7.04 6.52
CA ILE A 51 1.51 8.31 7.25
C ILE A 51 0.36 9.10 6.63
N GLU A 52 -0.52 9.64 7.47
CA GLU A 52 -1.66 10.41 7.01
C GLU A 52 -1.26 11.46 5.97
N ASN A 53 -2.00 11.52 4.88
CA ASN A 53 -1.78 12.42 3.73
C ASN A 53 -0.52 12.13 2.91
N ARG A 54 0.17 11.02 3.15
CA ARG A 54 1.30 10.62 2.29
C ARG A 54 0.78 9.90 1.06
N ILE A 55 1.29 10.29 -0.10
CA ILE A 55 1.08 9.55 -1.34
C ILE A 55 2.44 9.03 -1.84
N VAL A 56 2.48 7.79 -2.30
CA VAL A 56 3.66 7.21 -2.94
C VAL A 56 3.30 6.79 -4.36
N PHE A 57 4.16 7.15 -5.32
CA PHE A 57 4.02 6.76 -6.72
C PHE A 57 5.04 5.69 -7.04
N PHE A 58 4.65 4.70 -7.82
CA PHE A 58 5.55 3.60 -8.19
C PHE A 58 5.13 2.98 -9.51
N ASP A 59 6.03 2.18 -10.10
CA ASP A 59 5.70 1.40 -11.30
C ASP A 59 4.87 0.18 -10.85
N ALA A 60 3.57 0.22 -11.13
CA ALA A 60 2.63 -0.82 -10.68
C ALA A 60 2.81 -2.15 -11.40
N SER A 61 3.58 -2.19 -12.49
CA SER A 61 3.91 -3.44 -13.18
C SER A 61 5.07 -4.19 -12.51
N THR A 62 5.75 -3.56 -11.53
CA THR A 62 6.79 -4.23 -10.73
C THR A 62 6.18 -4.83 -9.46
N PRO A 63 6.78 -5.91 -8.92
CA PRO A 63 6.28 -6.50 -7.68
C PRO A 63 6.28 -5.52 -6.52
N HIS A 64 5.18 -5.46 -5.80
CA HIS A 64 5.03 -4.63 -4.61
C HIS A 64 4.05 -5.32 -3.67
N ASN A 65 4.09 -4.95 -2.40
CA ASN A 65 3.20 -5.55 -1.42
C ASN A 65 2.87 -4.59 -0.29
N SER A 66 1.85 -4.95 0.44
CA SER A 66 1.29 -4.18 1.54
C SER A 66 1.28 -5.03 2.81
N THR A 67 0.90 -4.43 3.92
CA THR A 67 0.81 -5.11 5.21
C THR A 67 -0.53 -4.83 5.89
N THR A 68 -0.83 -5.61 6.91
CA THR A 68 -1.86 -5.26 7.88
C THR A 68 -1.32 -4.16 8.80
N THR A 69 -2.02 -3.88 9.87
CA THR A 69 -1.58 -2.96 10.93
C THR A 69 -1.89 -3.56 12.30
N THR A 70 -1.12 -3.19 13.31
CA THR A 70 -1.45 -3.50 14.71
C THR A 70 -2.15 -2.32 15.39
N THR A 71 -2.29 -1.19 14.70
CA THR A 71 -2.95 0.02 15.20
C THR A 71 -4.47 -0.22 15.34
N ASP A 72 -5.05 0.18 16.47
CA ASP A 72 -6.45 -0.12 16.80
C ASP A 72 -7.47 0.35 15.77
N ILE A 73 -7.25 1.53 15.18
CA ILE A 73 -8.19 2.08 14.18
C ILE A 73 -8.09 1.42 12.81
N GLY A 74 -7.08 0.57 12.58
CA GLY A 74 -6.89 -0.08 11.30
C GLY A 74 -6.06 0.74 10.32
N ARG A 75 -6.02 0.31 9.07
CA ARG A 75 -5.26 0.94 8.00
C ARG A 75 -6.19 1.30 6.86
N TYR A 76 -6.22 2.59 6.51
CA TYR A 76 -7.08 3.11 5.44
C TYR A 76 -6.23 3.74 4.36
N ASN A 77 -6.47 3.37 3.10
CA ASN A 77 -5.77 3.99 1.97
C ASN A 77 -6.62 3.93 0.71
N ILE A 78 -6.17 4.68 -0.30
CA ILE A 78 -6.76 4.66 -1.63
C ILE A 78 -5.65 4.34 -2.62
N ASN A 79 -5.89 3.33 -3.47
CA ASN A 79 -4.98 2.97 -4.55
C ASN A 79 -5.45 3.65 -5.83
N PHE A 80 -4.52 4.23 -6.58
CA PHE A 80 -4.78 4.83 -7.89
C PHE A 80 -3.96 4.13 -8.95
N ASN A 81 -4.54 3.97 -10.13
CA ASN A 81 -3.85 3.49 -11.32
C ASN A 81 -4.02 4.51 -12.43
N PHE A 82 -2.91 5.04 -12.93
CA PHE A 82 -2.89 6.03 -14.01
C PHE A 82 -2.61 5.29 -15.31
N LEU A 83 -3.67 4.98 -16.03
CA LEU A 83 -3.63 4.16 -17.25
C LEU A 83 -3.46 4.99 -18.51
#